data_d93ca488c8935951f2e981d877b4d225
#
_entry.id   d93ca488c8935951f2e981d877b4d225
#
_cell.length_a   1.000
_cell.length_b   1.000
_cell.length_c   1.000
_cell.angle_alpha   90.00
_cell.angle_beta   90.00
_cell.angle_gamma   90.00
#
_symmetry.space_group_name_H-M   'P 1'
#
loop_
_entity.id
_entity.type
_entity.pdbx_description
1 polymer ?
#
loop_
_entity_poly.entity_id
_entity_poly.type
_entity_poly.pdbx_seq_one_letter_code
_entity_poly.pdbx_strand_id
1 'polypeptide(L)'
;YYDKHTNQRNTREGNAYYKYIIDASENNTPALNSHSHDTHAFGEDLAHRGGYTHVYWKTATMLYNLQYVLGEDLFLEAMKNYFNTWKMAHPYLHDFRTSVIQFTKVDLNWFFDQWLDTNKDLDYSIGKVKKLENDTFEISVIRKGEMEMPIDLTIDSEFGLRYNYHIPNK
;
A
#
# COMPACT_ATOMS: atom_id res chain seq x y z
N TYR A 1 6.81 8.97 -3.91
CA TYR A 1 5.94 10.11 -4.21
C TYR A 1 6.72 11.40 -3.92
N TYR A 2 7.06 12.13 -4.95
CA TYR A 2 7.67 13.46 -4.81
C TYR A 2 6.54 14.47 -4.72
N ASP A 3 6.44 15.19 -3.62
CA ASP A 3 5.62 16.39 -3.59
C ASP A 3 6.23 17.42 -4.55
N LYS A 4 5.58 17.60 -5.69
CA LYS A 4 6.01 18.52 -6.74
C LYS A 4 6.05 19.99 -6.30
N HIS A 5 5.44 20.32 -5.16
CA HIS A 5 5.29 21.70 -4.69
C HIS A 5 6.35 22.13 -3.67
N THR A 6 6.95 21.19 -2.93
CA THR A 6 7.85 21.58 -1.83
C THR A 6 9.29 21.10 -1.98
N ASN A 7 9.58 20.21 -2.94
CA ASN A 7 10.91 19.58 -3.08
C ASN A 7 11.45 18.96 -1.76
N GLN A 8 10.56 18.70 -0.79
CA GLN A 8 10.92 18.17 0.51
C GLN A 8 10.59 16.66 0.59
N ARG A 9 11.62 15.87 0.92
CA ARG A 9 11.51 14.42 1.16
C ARG A 9 10.75 14.04 2.44
N ASN A 10 10.16 14.98 3.14
CA ASN A 10 9.55 14.79 4.46
C ASN A 10 8.03 15.02 4.44
N THR A 11 7.32 14.36 3.54
CA THR A 11 5.87 14.26 3.65
C THR A 11 5.51 13.16 4.66
N ARG A 12 4.35 13.26 5.31
CA ARG A 12 3.85 12.19 6.20
C ARG A 12 3.73 10.87 5.48
N GLU A 13 3.30 10.91 4.24
CA GLU A 13 3.22 9.76 3.33
C GLU A 13 4.61 9.14 3.09
N GLY A 14 5.59 9.95 2.70
CA GLY A 14 6.96 9.48 2.50
C GLY A 14 7.58 8.86 3.74
N ASN A 15 7.24 9.37 4.93
CA ASN A 15 7.68 8.79 6.20
C ASN A 15 7.02 7.44 6.48
N ALA A 16 5.73 7.27 6.16
CA ALA A 16 5.02 6.00 6.34
C ALA A 16 5.65 4.92 5.44
N TYR A 17 5.85 5.21 4.16
CA TYR A 17 6.50 4.30 3.21
C TYR A 17 7.93 3.96 3.62
N TYR A 18 8.72 4.95 4.03
CA TYR A 18 10.10 4.73 4.46
C TYR A 18 10.18 3.77 5.66
N LYS A 19 9.32 3.96 6.64
CA LYS A 19 9.24 3.08 7.81
C LYS A 19 8.79 1.67 7.41
N TYR A 20 7.74 1.57 6.60
CA TYR A 20 7.27 0.28 6.09
C TYR A 20 8.38 -0.47 5.34
N ILE A 21 9.13 0.21 4.46
CA ILE A 21 10.23 -0.41 3.69
C ILE A 21 11.33 -0.96 4.60
N ILE A 22 11.70 -0.22 5.66
CA ILE A 22 12.70 -0.71 6.61
C ILE A 22 12.20 -1.98 7.29
N ASP A 23 10.97 -1.97 7.82
CA ASP A 23 10.43 -3.11 8.54
C ASP A 23 10.25 -4.34 7.62
N ALA A 24 9.80 -4.12 6.38
CA ALA A 24 9.71 -5.16 5.37
C ALA A 24 11.09 -5.78 5.04
N SER A 25 12.12 -4.94 4.91
CA SER A 25 13.49 -5.40 4.65
C SER A 25 14.10 -6.23 5.79
N GLU A 26 13.59 -6.04 7.00
CA GLU A 26 13.99 -6.78 8.20
C GLU A 26 13.08 -7.99 8.50
N ASN A 27 12.14 -8.32 7.60
CA ASN A 27 11.08 -9.32 7.80
C ASN A 27 10.25 -9.07 9.08
N ASN A 28 10.01 -7.84 9.40
CA ASN A 28 9.36 -7.40 10.64
C ASN A 28 8.00 -6.75 10.37
N THR A 29 7.22 -7.32 9.46
CA THR A 29 5.89 -6.82 9.07
C THR A 29 4.80 -7.84 9.42
N PRO A 30 4.38 -7.94 10.71
CA PRO A 30 3.31 -8.85 11.08
C PRO A 30 2.00 -8.50 10.38
N ALA A 31 1.07 -9.46 10.30
CA ALA A 31 -0.28 -9.21 9.81
C ALA A 31 -0.98 -8.15 10.66
N LEU A 32 -1.68 -7.19 10.03
CA LEU A 32 -2.35 -6.11 10.78
C LEU A 32 -3.44 -6.63 11.74
N ASN A 33 -4.00 -7.79 11.45
CA ASN A 33 -4.98 -8.49 12.29
C ASN A 33 -4.32 -9.33 13.42
N SER A 34 -3.04 -9.15 13.69
CA SER A 34 -2.36 -9.84 14.78
C SER A 34 -2.78 -9.28 16.14
N HIS A 35 -2.96 -10.16 17.11
CA HIS A 35 -3.28 -9.76 18.48
C HIS A 35 -2.07 -9.08 19.13
N SER A 36 -2.31 -8.11 20.02
CA SER A 36 -1.24 -7.38 20.73
C SER A 36 -0.30 -8.28 21.53
N HIS A 37 -0.78 -9.43 21.99
CA HIS A 37 0.08 -10.45 22.63
C HIS A 37 1.05 -11.11 21.66
N ASP A 38 0.66 -11.28 20.39
CA ASP A 38 1.51 -11.90 19.38
C ASP A 38 2.61 -10.93 18.92
N THR A 39 2.35 -9.62 19.00
CA THR A 39 3.34 -8.60 18.67
C THR A 39 4.43 -8.46 19.75
N HIS A 40 4.21 -8.94 20.96
CA HIS A 40 5.26 -9.07 21.99
C HIS A 40 6.30 -10.16 21.67
N ALA A 41 5.98 -11.12 20.82
CA ALA A 41 6.91 -12.16 20.40
C ALA A 41 8.09 -11.62 19.54
N PHE A 42 8.01 -10.40 19.05
CA PHE A 42 9.04 -9.78 18.21
C PHE A 42 10.12 -9.01 19.00
N GLY A 43 10.21 -9.18 20.33
CA GLY A 43 11.26 -8.65 21.19
C GLY A 43 10.81 -7.57 22.16
N GLU A 44 11.52 -7.47 23.29
CA GLU A 44 11.17 -6.55 24.38
C GLU A 44 11.16 -5.08 23.99
N ASP A 45 11.95 -4.66 23.00
CA ASP A 45 11.98 -3.30 22.47
C ASP A 45 10.77 -2.96 21.59
N LEU A 46 9.98 -3.95 21.16
CA LEU A 46 8.84 -3.77 20.29
C LEU A 46 7.58 -3.30 21.03
N ALA A 47 7.54 -3.36 22.36
CA ALA A 47 6.40 -2.85 23.13
C ALA A 47 6.08 -1.37 22.79
N HIS A 48 7.07 -0.58 22.40
CA HIS A 48 6.89 0.80 21.95
C HIS A 48 7.13 0.99 20.44
N ARG A 49 8.05 0.26 19.81
CA ARG A 49 8.37 0.42 18.39
C ARG A 49 7.49 -0.44 17.49
N GLY A 50 7.25 -1.71 17.83
CA GLY A 50 6.44 -2.62 17.03
C GLY A 50 4.98 -2.18 16.91
N GLY A 51 4.39 -1.66 18.01
CA GLY A 51 3.05 -1.10 17.99
C GLY A 51 2.94 0.10 17.04
N TYR A 52 3.90 1.02 17.04
CA TYR A 52 3.90 2.17 16.13
C TYR A 52 4.11 1.76 14.68
N THR A 53 5.05 0.90 14.41
CA THR A 53 5.32 0.40 13.07
C THR A 53 4.13 -0.32 12.49
N HIS A 54 3.58 -1.25 13.27
CA HIS A 54 2.47 -2.08 12.90
C HIS A 54 1.16 -1.27 12.75
N VAL A 55 0.78 -0.55 13.80
CA VAL A 55 -0.52 0.14 13.84
C VAL A 55 -0.52 1.43 13.02
N TYR A 56 0.58 2.18 13.01
CA TYR A 56 0.63 3.46 12.31
C TYR A 56 1.21 3.35 10.90
N TRP A 57 2.41 2.81 10.75
CA TRP A 57 3.13 2.90 9.48
C TRP A 57 2.63 1.91 8.45
N LYS A 58 2.47 0.65 8.81
CA LYS A 58 1.90 -0.35 7.90
C LYS A 58 0.44 -0.02 7.57
N THR A 59 -0.35 0.40 8.55
CA THR A 59 -1.74 0.82 8.32
C THR A 59 -1.82 2.07 7.43
N ALA A 60 -0.98 3.09 7.66
CA ALA A 60 -0.95 4.26 6.80
C ALA A 60 -0.56 3.88 5.36
N THR A 61 0.44 3.02 5.20
CA THR A 61 0.84 2.51 3.88
C THR A 61 -0.29 1.74 3.20
N MET A 62 -1.00 0.89 3.93
CA MET A 62 -2.21 0.21 3.44
C MET A 62 -3.27 1.21 2.97
N LEU A 63 -3.55 2.25 3.75
CA LEU A 63 -4.57 3.25 3.40
C LEU A 63 -4.18 4.07 2.15
N TYR A 64 -2.91 4.42 1.98
CA TYR A 64 -2.43 5.07 0.75
C TYR A 64 -2.56 4.15 -0.47
N ASN A 65 -2.29 2.86 -0.30
CA ASN A 65 -2.52 1.89 -1.36
C ASN A 65 -4.01 1.67 -1.65
N LEU A 66 -4.87 1.72 -0.64
CA LEU A 66 -6.32 1.67 -0.82
C LEU A 66 -6.84 2.90 -1.58
N GLN A 67 -6.31 4.09 -1.25
CA GLN A 67 -6.59 5.32 -1.99
C GLN A 67 -6.15 5.21 -3.46
N TYR A 68 -4.98 4.62 -3.71
CA TYR A 68 -4.50 4.37 -5.07
C TYR A 68 -5.43 3.44 -5.87
N VAL A 69 -5.92 2.37 -5.24
CA VAL A 69 -6.83 1.40 -5.88
C VAL A 69 -8.22 2.00 -6.17
N LEU A 70 -8.76 2.79 -5.25
CA LEU A 70 -10.11 3.36 -5.35
C LEU A 70 -10.15 4.70 -6.11
N GLY A 71 -9.01 5.39 -6.20
CA GLY A 71 -8.96 6.80 -6.54
C GLY A 71 -9.31 7.69 -5.35
N GLU A 72 -8.87 8.96 -5.42
CA GLU A 72 -8.96 9.90 -4.30
C GLU A 72 -10.40 10.15 -3.85
N ASP A 73 -11.30 10.46 -4.79
CA ASP A 73 -12.68 10.85 -4.46
C ASP A 73 -13.46 9.73 -3.78
N LEU A 74 -13.44 8.52 -4.37
CA LEU A 74 -14.16 7.37 -3.83
C LEU A 74 -13.59 6.93 -2.48
N PHE A 75 -12.26 6.99 -2.33
CA PHE A 75 -11.60 6.71 -1.05
C PHE A 75 -12.04 7.70 0.03
N LEU A 76 -12.03 9.00 -0.24
CA LEU A 76 -12.44 10.02 0.73
C LEU A 76 -13.92 9.89 1.13
N GLU A 77 -14.78 9.57 0.18
CA GLU A 77 -16.20 9.32 0.46
C GLU A 77 -16.39 8.08 1.32
N ALA A 78 -15.67 6.99 1.03
CA ALA A 78 -15.71 5.79 1.84
C ALA A 78 -15.22 6.04 3.28
N MET A 79 -14.14 6.82 3.45
CA MET A 79 -13.64 7.19 4.78
C MET A 79 -14.62 8.08 5.55
N LYS A 80 -15.28 9.04 4.90
CA LYS A 80 -16.35 9.85 5.51
C LYS A 80 -17.54 9.00 5.94
N ASN A 81 -17.96 8.06 5.10
CA ASN A 81 -19.02 7.12 5.41
C ASN A 81 -18.66 6.25 6.62
N TYR A 82 -17.46 5.66 6.62
CA TYR A 82 -16.95 4.86 7.73
C TYR A 82 -16.96 5.66 9.04
N PHE A 83 -16.38 6.88 9.02
CA PHE A 83 -16.36 7.76 10.19
C PHE A 83 -17.77 8.06 10.71
N ASN A 84 -18.71 8.41 9.83
CA ASN A 84 -20.08 8.74 10.23
C ASN A 84 -20.84 7.55 10.82
N THR A 85 -20.56 6.34 10.33
CA THR A 85 -21.17 5.10 10.82
C THR A 85 -20.63 4.71 12.20
N TRP A 86 -19.32 4.85 12.40
CA TRP A 86 -18.63 4.27 13.54
C TRP A 86 -18.14 5.30 14.58
N LYS A 87 -18.31 6.61 14.35
CA LYS A 87 -17.95 7.62 15.35
C LYS A 87 -18.64 7.31 16.69
N MET A 88 -17.86 7.41 17.77
CA MET A 88 -18.27 7.07 19.13
C MET A 88 -18.51 5.56 19.38
N ALA A 89 -18.11 4.70 18.48
CA ALA A 89 -18.10 3.25 18.65
C ALA A 89 -16.67 2.69 18.62
N HIS A 90 -16.53 1.39 18.83
CA HIS A 90 -15.25 0.68 18.80
C HIS A 90 -15.28 -0.40 17.71
N PRO A 91 -15.12 -0.02 16.43
CA PRO A 91 -15.13 -0.97 15.33
C PRO A 91 -13.90 -1.87 15.34
N TYR A 92 -14.08 -3.10 14.89
CA TYR A 92 -13.01 -4.04 14.61
C TYR A 92 -12.52 -3.89 13.15
N LEU A 93 -11.42 -4.54 12.81
CA LEU A 93 -10.88 -4.51 11.44
C LEU A 93 -11.88 -5.03 10.38
N HIS A 94 -12.67 -6.04 10.73
CA HIS A 94 -13.70 -6.56 9.82
C HIS A 94 -14.84 -5.56 9.57
N ASP A 95 -15.14 -4.69 10.53
CA ASP A 95 -16.15 -3.63 10.36
C ASP A 95 -15.64 -2.57 9.37
N PHE A 96 -14.35 -2.23 9.46
CA PHE A 96 -13.70 -1.35 8.49
C PHE A 96 -13.76 -1.93 7.07
N ARG A 97 -13.27 -3.18 6.90
CA ARG A 97 -13.32 -3.91 5.63
C ARG A 97 -14.73 -3.94 5.05
N THR A 98 -15.69 -4.37 5.86
CA THR A 98 -17.10 -4.50 5.45
C THR A 98 -17.68 -3.13 5.04
N SER A 99 -17.43 -2.09 5.82
CA SER A 99 -17.92 -0.74 5.54
C SER A 99 -17.39 -0.21 4.21
N VAL A 100 -16.10 -0.39 3.94
CA VAL A 100 -15.49 0.08 2.69
C VAL A 100 -16.05 -0.69 1.49
N ILE A 101 -16.09 -2.02 1.55
CA ILE A 101 -16.60 -2.85 0.45
C ILE A 101 -18.07 -2.56 0.18
N GLN A 102 -18.89 -2.46 1.22
CA GLN A 102 -20.32 -2.18 1.06
C GLN A 102 -20.61 -0.78 0.50
N PHE A 103 -19.82 0.20 0.90
CA PHE A 103 -19.98 1.56 0.39
C PHE A 103 -19.52 1.70 -1.05
N THR A 104 -18.31 1.24 -1.35
CA THR A 104 -17.70 1.41 -2.68
C THR A 104 -18.27 0.50 -3.74
N LYS A 105 -18.86 -0.63 -3.35
CA LYS A 105 -19.31 -1.72 -4.24
C LYS A 105 -18.17 -2.34 -5.08
N VAL A 106 -16.93 -2.11 -4.69
CA VAL A 106 -15.74 -2.69 -5.30
C VAL A 106 -15.36 -3.95 -4.53
N ASP A 107 -15.01 -5.03 -5.23
CA ASP A 107 -14.46 -6.21 -4.58
C ASP A 107 -13.02 -5.95 -4.15
N LEU A 108 -12.84 -5.69 -2.86
CA LEU A 108 -11.56 -5.43 -2.21
C LEU A 108 -11.12 -6.61 -1.31
N ASN A 109 -11.76 -7.79 -1.44
CA ASN A 109 -11.39 -8.93 -0.62
C ASN A 109 -9.93 -9.30 -0.81
N TRP A 110 -9.47 -9.39 -2.07
CA TRP A 110 -8.08 -9.64 -2.43
C TRP A 110 -7.08 -8.66 -1.79
N PHE A 111 -7.49 -7.38 -1.63
CA PHE A 111 -6.68 -6.33 -1.03
C PHE A 111 -6.57 -6.55 0.48
N PHE A 112 -7.71 -6.64 1.15
CA PHE A 112 -7.75 -6.78 2.61
C PHE A 112 -7.17 -8.11 3.10
N ASP A 113 -7.38 -9.21 2.38
CA ASP A 113 -6.79 -10.52 2.72
C ASP A 113 -5.26 -10.45 2.77
N GLN A 114 -4.64 -9.71 1.87
CA GLN A 114 -3.18 -9.54 1.86
C GLN A 114 -2.69 -8.60 2.96
N TRP A 115 -3.32 -7.43 3.11
CA TRP A 115 -2.85 -6.42 4.04
C TRP A 115 -3.18 -6.72 5.50
N LEU A 116 -4.37 -7.27 5.78
CA LEU A 116 -4.84 -7.49 7.14
C LEU A 116 -4.39 -8.84 7.69
N ASP A 117 -4.45 -9.90 6.88
CA ASP A 117 -4.38 -11.27 7.36
C ASP A 117 -3.04 -11.96 7.06
N THR A 118 -2.10 -11.24 6.41
CA THR A 118 -0.77 -11.80 6.08
C THR A 118 0.38 -10.86 6.46
N ASN A 119 1.57 -11.44 6.52
CA ASN A 119 2.84 -10.73 6.66
C ASN A 119 3.55 -10.48 5.32
N LYS A 120 2.85 -10.61 4.21
CA LYS A 120 3.37 -10.37 2.86
C LYS A 120 3.83 -8.94 2.68
N ASP A 121 4.86 -8.78 1.87
CA ASP A 121 5.43 -7.48 1.53
C ASP A 121 5.16 -7.09 0.08
N LEU A 122 5.06 -5.78 -0.14
CA LEU A 122 4.87 -5.17 -1.44
C LEU A 122 6.21 -4.69 -1.98
N ASP A 123 6.76 -5.40 -2.96
CA ASP A 123 7.99 -5.01 -3.66
C ASP A 123 7.93 -5.40 -5.15
N TYR A 124 8.10 -4.40 -6.00
CA TYR A 124 8.18 -4.54 -7.45
C TYR A 124 9.46 -3.87 -7.97
N SER A 125 10.04 -4.43 -9.01
CA SER A 125 11.19 -3.82 -9.69
C SER A 125 11.07 -3.91 -11.21
N ILE A 126 11.72 -2.97 -11.88
CA ILE A 126 11.97 -3.08 -13.31
C ILE A 126 13.04 -4.15 -13.53
N GLY A 127 12.72 -5.11 -14.36
CA GLY A 127 13.64 -6.15 -14.80
C GLY A 127 14.40 -5.75 -16.07
N LYS A 128 14.36 -6.61 -17.09
CA LYS A 128 15.02 -6.34 -18.36
C LYS A 128 14.20 -5.41 -19.23
N VAL A 129 14.88 -4.46 -19.86
CA VAL A 129 14.34 -3.64 -20.96
C VAL A 129 15.03 -4.09 -22.23
N LYS A 130 14.23 -4.56 -23.19
CA LYS A 130 14.74 -5.06 -24.49
C LYS A 130 14.12 -4.25 -25.61
N LYS A 131 14.95 -3.66 -26.46
CA LYS A 131 14.48 -3.04 -27.71
C LYS A 131 14.14 -4.15 -28.70
N LEU A 132 12.95 -4.08 -29.26
CA LEU A 132 12.46 -4.93 -30.34
C LEU A 132 12.56 -4.22 -31.67
N GLU A 133 12.04 -4.82 -32.72
CA GLU A 133 11.91 -4.18 -34.03
C GLU A 133 10.86 -3.05 -34.00
N ASN A 134 10.92 -2.14 -34.97
CA ASN A 134 9.97 -1.03 -35.11
C ASN A 134 9.85 -0.09 -33.89
N ASP A 135 10.98 0.19 -33.21
CA ASP A 135 11.05 1.08 -32.05
C ASP A 135 10.10 0.70 -30.89
N THR A 136 9.74 -0.55 -30.81
CA THR A 136 9.02 -1.09 -29.66
C THR A 136 9.96 -1.59 -28.59
N PHE A 137 9.47 -1.62 -27.33
CA PHE A 137 10.27 -2.06 -26.17
C PHE A 137 9.46 -3.10 -25.39
N GLU A 138 10.15 -4.14 -24.98
CA GLU A 138 9.67 -5.11 -24.01
C GLU A 138 10.26 -4.77 -22.64
N ILE A 139 9.38 -4.50 -21.67
CA ILE A 139 9.80 -4.16 -20.30
C ILE A 139 9.26 -5.24 -19.38
N SER A 140 10.18 -5.90 -18.68
CA SER A 140 9.81 -6.87 -17.66
C SER A 140 9.62 -6.17 -16.33
N VAL A 141 8.48 -6.39 -15.69
CA VAL A 141 8.23 -6.00 -14.31
C VAL A 141 8.31 -7.25 -13.46
N ILE A 142 9.09 -7.21 -12.41
CA ILE A 142 9.34 -8.35 -11.52
C ILE A 142 8.70 -8.03 -10.16
N ARG A 143 7.78 -8.88 -9.72
CA ARG A 143 7.30 -8.88 -8.36
C ARG A 143 8.31 -9.61 -7.49
N LYS A 144 8.94 -8.90 -6.56
CA LYS A 144 9.89 -9.45 -5.58
C LYS A 144 9.19 -9.81 -4.28
N GLY A 145 8.23 -8.99 -3.86
CA GLY A 145 7.38 -9.26 -2.72
C GLY A 145 6.27 -10.26 -3.05
N GLU A 146 5.55 -10.65 -2.05
CA GLU A 146 4.48 -11.65 -2.18
C GLU A 146 3.09 -11.03 -2.44
N MET A 147 2.92 -9.72 -2.17
CA MET A 147 1.67 -9.01 -2.46
C MET A 147 1.48 -8.77 -3.95
N GLU A 148 0.23 -8.89 -4.38
CA GLU A 148 -0.23 -8.55 -5.73
C GLU A 148 -1.01 -7.24 -5.69
N MET A 149 -0.48 -6.21 -6.35
CA MET A 149 -1.11 -4.90 -6.45
C MET A 149 -1.11 -4.43 -7.89
N PRO A 150 -2.08 -3.62 -8.31
CA PRO A 150 -1.98 -2.90 -9.57
C PRO A 150 -0.78 -1.94 -9.50
N ILE A 151 -0.13 -1.71 -10.62
CA ILE A 151 1.02 -0.81 -10.70
C ILE A 151 0.91 0.11 -11.90
N ASP A 152 1.43 1.32 -11.75
CA ASP A 152 1.59 2.27 -12.84
C ASP A 152 3.06 2.32 -13.28
N LEU A 153 3.27 2.18 -14.57
CA LEU A 153 4.56 2.32 -15.21
C LEU A 153 4.60 3.63 -16.01
N THR A 154 5.53 4.50 -15.68
CA THR A 154 5.78 5.72 -16.44
C THR A 154 7.09 5.59 -17.22
N ILE A 155 7.04 5.89 -18.50
CA ILE A 155 8.20 5.91 -19.40
C ILE A 155 8.39 7.32 -19.91
N ASP A 156 9.52 7.92 -19.61
CA ASP A 156 9.93 9.20 -20.16
C ASP A 156 10.91 8.98 -21.31
N SER A 157 10.56 9.48 -22.50
CA SER A 157 11.46 9.43 -23.65
C SER A 157 12.51 10.56 -23.57
N GLU A 158 13.63 10.38 -24.26
CA GLU A 158 14.68 11.42 -24.41
C GLU A 158 14.15 12.72 -25.04
N PHE A 159 13.04 12.63 -25.78
CA PHE A 159 12.39 13.79 -26.42
C PHE A 159 11.33 14.48 -25.55
N GLY A 160 11.24 14.11 -24.26
CA GLY A 160 10.31 14.72 -23.30
C GLY A 160 8.86 14.20 -23.41
N LEU A 161 8.61 13.14 -24.17
CA LEU A 161 7.31 12.48 -24.22
C LEU A 161 7.18 11.54 -23.02
N ARG A 162 6.02 11.57 -22.36
CA ARG A 162 5.68 10.72 -21.22
C ARG A 162 4.56 9.76 -21.57
N TYR A 163 4.78 8.48 -21.31
CA TYR A 163 3.80 7.41 -21.50
C TYR A 163 3.49 6.79 -20.13
N ASN A 164 2.19 6.64 -19.83
CA ASN A 164 1.73 6.02 -18.59
C ASN A 164 0.96 4.75 -18.92
N TYR A 165 1.30 3.67 -18.26
CA TYR A 165 0.65 2.36 -18.40
C TYR A 165 0.16 1.91 -17.03
N HIS A 166 -1.12 1.57 -16.96
CA HIS A 166 -1.70 0.92 -15.79
C HIS A 166 -1.70 -0.60 -16.01
N ILE A 167 -1.08 -1.32 -15.10
CA ILE A 167 -1.07 -2.79 -15.10
C ILE A 167 -2.03 -3.22 -13.98
N PRO A 168 -3.21 -3.72 -14.33
CA PRO A 168 -4.21 -4.09 -13.33
C PRO A 168 -3.76 -5.29 -12.52
N ASN A 169 -4.28 -5.40 -11.32
CA ASN A 169 -4.29 -6.65 -10.59
C ASN A 169 -5.24 -7.62 -11.30
N LYS A 170 -4.87 -8.91 -11.35
CA LYS A 170 -5.67 -9.93 -12.07
C LYS A 170 -7.09 -10.04 -11.55
#